data_6e60f17343150482208c1e2a3d99899e
#
_entry.id   6e60f17343150482208c1e2a3d99899e
#
_cell.length_a   1.000
_cell.length_b   1.000
_cell.length_c   1.000
_cell.angle_alpha   90.00
_cell.angle_beta   90.00
_cell.angle_gamma   90.00
#
_symmetry.space_group_name_H-M   'P 1'
#
loop_
_entity.id
_entity.type
_entity.pdbx_description
1 polymer ?
#
loop_
_entity_poly.entity_id
_entity_poly.type
_entity_poly.pdbx_seq_one_letter_code
_entity_poly.pdbx_strand_id
1 'polypeptide(L)'
;VTDPVKRPNLLPSNATPRERAHADTDGRLDDRAAEAAQIVALKDPDNTPEAIEPYVAWEKSVDVWDPPWPDPIRRAAIKAAPEVHAYKGTPRAMRIALSAFGIDAEIVEWWQTSPPGRPYTFKLTAHVHSRLYEGGELIDPRTVKVVFGTVMRVKPVSRAFDLVLAAGLDSRLGAAAVAVARSRVRVAAYADNLERCTATIGAVGVLVARSVLRLSLVSSDV
;
A
#
# COMPACT_ATOMS: atom_id res chain seq x y z
N VAL A 1 19.27 25.25 7.55
CA VAL A 1 20.75 25.31 7.53
C VAL A 1 21.16 25.69 8.94
N THR A 2 21.60 24.72 9.74
CA THR A 2 22.15 24.97 11.10
C THR A 2 23.55 25.52 10.94
N ASP A 3 23.84 26.63 11.61
CA ASP A 3 25.18 27.19 11.65
C ASP A 3 26.19 26.13 12.11
N PRO A 4 27.37 26.05 11.49
CA PRO A 4 28.38 25.07 11.87
C PRO A 4 28.80 25.35 13.32
N VAL A 5 28.74 24.34 14.17
CA VAL A 5 29.18 24.42 15.57
C VAL A 5 30.65 24.78 15.56
N LYS A 6 30.94 26.04 15.95
CA LYS A 6 32.31 26.54 16.00
C LYS A 6 33.04 25.86 17.18
N ARG A 7 33.89 24.90 16.87
CA ARG A 7 34.66 24.17 17.86
C ARG A 7 35.73 25.06 18.54
N PRO A 8 36.01 24.83 19.80
CA PRO A 8 37.12 25.49 20.43
C PRO A 8 38.44 25.11 19.73
N ASN A 9 39.23 26.11 19.42
CA ASN A 9 40.56 25.88 18.85
C ASN A 9 41.47 25.32 19.95
N LEU A 10 41.83 24.04 19.84
CA LEU A 10 42.69 23.34 20.80
C LEU A 10 44.18 23.48 20.47
N LEU A 11 44.53 24.19 19.40
CA LEU A 11 45.92 24.41 19.04
C LEU A 11 46.60 25.42 19.96
N PRO A 12 47.90 25.25 20.22
CA PRO A 12 48.66 26.22 20.98
C PRO A 12 48.75 27.57 20.25
N SER A 13 48.98 28.64 20.97
CA SER A 13 49.00 30.00 20.40
C SER A 13 50.07 30.22 19.34
N ASN A 14 51.13 29.42 19.33
CA ASN A 14 52.25 29.44 18.38
C ASN A 14 52.03 28.49 17.18
N ALA A 15 50.84 27.90 17.04
CA ALA A 15 50.56 27.02 15.92
C ALA A 15 50.80 27.72 14.57
N THR A 16 51.39 26.98 13.67
CA THR A 16 51.66 27.43 12.31
C THR A 16 50.36 27.50 11.45
N PRO A 17 50.35 28.29 10.38
CA PRO A 17 49.18 28.33 9.49
C PRO A 17 48.79 26.95 8.90
N ARG A 18 49.78 26.07 8.71
CA ARG A 18 49.58 24.72 8.22
C ARG A 18 48.88 23.83 9.24
N GLU A 19 49.30 23.90 10.50
CA GLU A 19 48.68 23.17 11.60
C GLU A 19 47.23 23.62 11.83
N ARG A 20 46.94 24.91 11.69
CA ARG A 20 45.58 25.46 11.75
C ARG A 20 44.72 24.93 10.61
N ALA A 21 45.24 24.89 9.37
CA ALA A 21 44.54 24.36 8.23
C ALA A 21 44.23 22.86 8.41
N HIS A 22 45.12 22.08 8.99
CA HIS A 22 44.86 20.68 9.33
C HIS A 22 43.77 20.54 10.39
N ALA A 23 43.84 21.30 11.48
CA ALA A 23 42.81 21.27 12.51
C ALA A 23 41.41 21.68 11.99
N ASP A 24 41.36 22.67 11.11
CA ASP A 24 40.12 23.07 10.47
C ASP A 24 39.56 21.96 9.55
N THR A 25 40.44 21.20 8.90
CA THR A 25 40.04 20.05 8.09
C THR A 25 39.51 18.91 8.93
N ASP A 26 40.22 18.58 10.04
CA ASP A 26 39.78 17.57 11.01
C ASP A 26 38.45 17.97 11.67
N GLY A 27 38.24 19.25 11.92
CA GLY A 27 36.97 19.78 12.42
C GLY A 27 35.75 19.47 11.57
N ARG A 28 35.95 19.26 10.25
CA ARG A 28 34.86 18.90 9.32
C ARG A 28 34.50 17.42 9.35
N LEU A 29 35.31 16.57 10.01
CA LEU A 29 34.98 15.12 10.09
C LEU A 29 33.68 14.88 10.88
N ASP A 30 33.39 15.71 11.87
CA ASP A 30 32.14 15.55 12.64
C ASP A 30 30.92 16.03 11.85
N ASP A 31 31.08 17.03 10.97
CA ASP A 31 30.03 17.43 10.06
C ASP A 31 29.70 16.26 9.12
N ARG A 32 30.74 15.56 8.64
CA ARG A 32 30.58 14.33 7.84
C ARG A 32 29.96 13.17 8.61
N ALA A 33 30.28 13.04 9.90
CA ALA A 33 29.66 12.04 10.76
C ALA A 33 28.16 12.32 10.95
N ALA A 34 27.76 13.59 11.09
CA ALA A 34 26.37 14.00 11.15
C ALA A 34 25.65 13.75 9.82
N GLU A 35 26.30 14.02 8.68
CA GLU A 35 25.77 13.69 7.35
C GLU A 35 25.61 12.16 7.16
N ALA A 36 26.58 11.37 7.63
CA ALA A 36 26.52 9.91 7.58
C ALA A 36 25.35 9.33 8.40
N ALA A 37 25.00 9.95 9.53
CA ALA A 37 23.83 9.57 10.32
C ALA A 37 22.49 9.73 9.52
N GLN A 38 22.45 10.66 8.56
CA GLN A 38 21.28 10.84 7.70
C GLN A 38 21.05 9.66 6.77
N ILE A 39 22.08 8.88 6.42
CA ILE A 39 21.96 7.69 5.56
C ILE A 39 21.00 6.67 6.19
N VAL A 40 21.04 6.52 7.51
CA VAL A 40 20.12 5.62 8.23
C VAL A 40 18.69 6.14 8.13
N ALA A 41 18.48 7.45 8.28
CA ALA A 41 17.18 8.07 8.16
C ALA A 41 16.60 7.96 6.74
N LEU A 42 17.43 7.96 5.68
CA LEU A 42 16.99 7.76 4.30
C LEU A 42 16.37 6.38 4.06
N LYS A 43 16.73 5.38 4.86
CA LYS A 43 16.17 4.01 4.77
C LYS A 43 14.92 3.80 5.62
N ASP A 44 14.58 4.75 6.48
CA ASP A 44 13.33 4.74 7.24
C ASP A 44 12.20 5.30 6.37
N PRO A 45 11.19 4.52 6.03
CA PRO A 45 10.10 4.96 5.15
C PRO A 45 9.36 6.22 5.62
N ASP A 46 9.38 6.52 6.94
CA ASP A 46 8.74 7.72 7.48
C ASP A 46 9.54 9.00 7.21
N ASN A 47 10.85 8.88 7.08
CA ASN A 47 11.77 10.00 6.93
C ASN A 47 12.40 10.10 5.53
N THR A 48 12.13 9.11 4.67
CA THR A 48 12.65 9.08 3.30
C THR A 48 12.10 10.24 2.47
N PRO A 49 12.94 11.05 1.80
CA PRO A 49 12.49 12.03 0.84
C PRO A 49 11.75 11.37 -0.34
N GLU A 50 10.72 12.02 -0.86
CA GLU A 50 9.87 11.50 -1.95
C GLU A 50 10.68 11.05 -3.18
N ALA A 51 11.71 11.81 -3.55
CA ALA A 51 12.59 11.49 -4.69
C ALA A 51 13.35 10.16 -4.51
N ILE A 52 13.53 9.69 -3.27
CA ILE A 52 14.29 8.48 -2.94
C ILE A 52 13.35 7.29 -2.67
N GLU A 53 12.07 7.52 -2.36
CA GLU A 53 11.09 6.46 -2.08
C GLU A 53 11.08 5.32 -3.12
N PRO A 54 11.14 5.57 -4.46
CA PRO A 54 11.14 4.49 -5.44
C PRO A 54 12.35 3.56 -5.32
N TYR A 55 13.52 4.10 -4.94
CA TYR A 55 14.73 3.31 -4.73
C TYR A 55 14.66 2.46 -3.47
N VAL A 56 14.07 3.00 -2.39
CA VAL A 56 13.83 2.25 -1.16
C VAL A 56 12.77 1.17 -1.40
N ALA A 57 11.72 1.45 -2.17
CA ALA A 57 10.73 0.47 -2.59
C ALA A 57 11.38 -0.68 -3.39
N TRP A 58 12.28 -0.36 -4.30
CA TRP A 58 13.04 -1.35 -5.05
C TRP A 58 13.97 -2.17 -4.13
N GLU A 59 14.70 -1.53 -3.20
CA GLU A 59 15.55 -2.20 -2.21
C GLU A 59 14.76 -3.19 -1.36
N LYS A 60 13.54 -2.81 -0.94
CA LYS A 60 12.62 -3.66 -0.17
C LYS A 60 11.83 -4.65 -1.02
N SER A 61 12.06 -4.65 -2.34
CA SER A 61 11.38 -5.53 -3.30
C SER A 61 9.85 -5.41 -3.25
N VAL A 62 9.33 -4.18 -3.17
CA VAL A 62 7.87 -3.96 -3.17
C VAL A 62 7.25 -4.55 -4.43
N ASP A 63 6.33 -5.49 -4.28
CA ASP A 63 5.75 -6.26 -5.39
C ASP A 63 4.93 -5.39 -6.36
N VAL A 64 4.19 -4.42 -5.84
CA VAL A 64 3.37 -3.49 -6.62
C VAL A 64 3.69 -2.08 -6.18
N TRP A 65 4.06 -1.23 -7.13
CA TRP A 65 4.41 0.16 -6.91
C TRP A 65 3.77 1.04 -7.99
N ASP A 66 3.12 2.11 -7.57
CA ASP A 66 2.58 3.10 -8.49
C ASP A 66 2.89 4.52 -7.97
N PRO A 67 3.71 5.32 -8.69
CA PRO A 67 4.08 6.68 -8.27
C PRO A 67 2.91 7.61 -7.95
N PRO A 68 1.76 7.56 -8.64
CA PRO A 68 0.58 8.37 -8.34
C PRO A 68 -0.11 8.09 -7.00
N TRP A 69 0.32 7.10 -6.23
CA TRP A 69 -0.26 6.87 -4.91
C TRP A 69 0.07 7.99 -3.94
N PRO A 70 -0.85 8.33 -3.02
CA PRO A 70 -0.57 9.23 -1.91
C PRO A 70 0.62 8.75 -1.06
N ASP A 71 1.41 9.69 -0.54
CA ASP A 71 2.57 9.42 0.33
C ASP A 71 2.31 8.38 1.43
N PRO A 72 1.21 8.45 2.20
CA PRO A 72 0.97 7.47 3.26
C PRO A 72 0.88 6.04 2.74
N ILE A 73 0.31 5.84 1.55
CA ILE A 73 0.17 4.52 0.92
C ILE A 73 1.52 4.02 0.41
N ARG A 74 2.31 4.90 -0.25
CA ARG A 74 3.66 4.55 -0.71
C ARG A 74 4.54 4.09 0.44
N ARG A 75 4.56 4.85 1.53
CA ARG A 75 5.32 4.53 2.75
C ARG A 75 4.82 3.26 3.44
N ALA A 76 3.51 3.08 3.52
CA ALA A 76 2.93 1.86 4.07
C ALA A 76 3.30 0.62 3.26
N ALA A 77 3.31 0.71 1.92
CA ALA A 77 3.74 -0.38 1.04
C ALA A 77 5.21 -0.76 1.27
N ILE A 78 6.11 0.23 1.41
CA ILE A 78 7.52 0.00 1.72
C ILE A 78 7.69 -0.67 3.09
N LYS A 79 6.94 -0.24 4.11
CA LYS A 79 6.98 -0.82 5.46
C LYS A 79 6.48 -2.25 5.50
N ALA A 80 5.41 -2.54 4.76
CA ALA A 80 4.78 -3.86 4.73
C ALA A 80 5.61 -4.90 3.96
N ALA A 81 6.40 -4.50 2.98
CA ALA A 81 7.09 -5.41 2.05
C ALA A 81 7.92 -6.49 2.74
N PRO A 82 8.78 -6.24 3.75
CA PRO A 82 9.56 -7.28 4.40
C PRO A 82 8.68 -8.36 5.06
N GLU A 83 7.59 -7.97 5.70
CA GLU A 83 6.67 -8.90 6.35
C GLU A 83 5.84 -9.68 5.31
N VAL A 84 5.41 -9.04 4.24
CA VAL A 84 4.74 -9.71 3.11
C VAL A 84 5.64 -10.81 2.55
N HIS A 85 6.92 -10.51 2.33
CA HIS A 85 7.88 -11.50 1.81
C HIS A 85 8.13 -12.64 2.78
N ALA A 86 8.22 -12.37 4.09
CA ALA A 86 8.41 -13.40 5.10
C ALA A 86 7.26 -14.42 5.14
N TYR A 87 6.03 -14.00 4.83
CA TYR A 87 4.83 -14.85 4.89
C TYR A 87 4.17 -15.08 3.53
N LYS A 88 4.86 -14.83 2.44
CA LYS A 88 4.31 -14.96 1.07
C LYS A 88 3.69 -16.35 0.86
N GLY A 89 2.53 -16.41 0.20
CA GLY A 89 1.78 -17.65 0.03
C GLY A 89 0.81 -17.98 1.17
N THR A 90 0.62 -17.07 2.14
CA THR A 90 -0.33 -17.27 3.25
C THR A 90 -1.45 -16.24 3.26
N PRO A 91 -2.61 -16.53 3.89
CA PRO A 91 -3.66 -15.55 4.10
C PRO A 91 -3.19 -14.30 4.89
N ARG A 92 -2.21 -14.48 5.80
CA ARG A 92 -1.62 -13.38 6.56
C ARG A 92 -0.91 -12.39 5.62
N ALA A 93 -0.07 -12.87 4.73
CA ALA A 93 0.65 -12.00 3.79
C ALA A 93 -0.31 -11.20 2.89
N MET A 94 -1.41 -11.83 2.42
CA MET A 94 -2.43 -11.15 1.64
C MET A 94 -3.12 -10.01 2.43
N ARG A 95 -3.46 -10.25 3.71
CA ARG A 95 -4.03 -9.21 4.57
C ARG A 95 -3.07 -8.05 4.78
N ILE A 96 -1.79 -8.35 5.08
CA ILE A 96 -0.76 -7.32 5.29
C ILE A 96 -0.55 -6.50 4.01
N ALA A 97 -0.44 -7.15 2.85
CA ALA A 97 -0.24 -6.47 1.58
C ALA A 97 -1.42 -5.55 1.22
N LEU A 98 -2.66 -5.96 1.48
CA LEU A 98 -3.85 -5.16 1.20
C LEU A 98 -4.07 -4.06 2.24
N SER A 99 -3.75 -4.30 3.50
CA SER A 99 -3.85 -3.28 4.55
C SER A 99 -2.91 -2.11 4.31
N ALA A 100 -1.77 -2.31 3.65
CA ALA A 100 -0.87 -1.23 3.23
C ALA A 100 -1.54 -0.23 2.27
N PHE A 101 -2.57 -0.66 1.53
CA PHE A 101 -3.39 0.19 0.67
C PHE A 101 -4.66 0.72 1.35
N GLY A 102 -4.81 0.55 2.66
CA GLY A 102 -6.03 0.90 3.39
C GLY A 102 -7.22 0.01 3.03
N ILE A 103 -6.97 -1.24 2.65
CA ILE A 103 -7.97 -2.22 2.23
C ILE A 103 -7.99 -3.37 3.23
N ASP A 104 -9.13 -3.58 3.88
CA ASP A 104 -9.33 -4.72 4.76
C ASP A 104 -9.72 -5.97 3.95
N ALA A 105 -9.02 -7.07 4.20
CA ALA A 105 -9.20 -8.31 3.47
C ALA A 105 -9.81 -9.41 4.34
N GLU A 106 -11.03 -9.83 3.99
CA GLU A 106 -11.66 -11.01 4.52
C GLU A 106 -11.39 -12.19 3.56
N ILE A 107 -10.77 -13.26 4.09
CA ILE A 107 -10.40 -14.42 3.31
C ILE A 107 -11.14 -15.62 3.88
N VAL A 108 -11.98 -16.24 3.06
CA VAL A 108 -12.77 -17.43 3.40
C VAL A 108 -12.30 -18.57 2.49
N GLU A 109 -11.70 -19.59 3.11
CA GLU A 109 -11.21 -20.77 2.42
C GLU A 109 -12.38 -21.72 2.09
N TRP A 110 -12.23 -22.54 1.04
CA TRP A 110 -13.28 -23.42 0.53
C TRP A 110 -13.89 -24.36 1.59
N TRP A 111 -13.12 -24.79 2.60
CA TRP A 111 -13.60 -25.67 3.67
C TRP A 111 -14.34 -24.95 4.78
N GLN A 112 -14.27 -23.61 4.82
CA GLN A 112 -14.96 -22.77 5.82
C GLN A 112 -16.39 -22.45 5.43
N THR A 113 -16.82 -22.83 4.22
CA THR A 113 -18.19 -22.62 3.72
C THR A 113 -19.06 -23.85 3.96
N SER A 114 -20.37 -23.64 4.17
CA SER A 114 -21.34 -24.74 4.26
C SER A 114 -22.41 -24.56 3.18
N PRO A 115 -22.52 -25.49 2.20
CA PRO A 115 -21.65 -26.65 1.96
C PRO A 115 -20.22 -26.24 1.55
N PRO A 116 -19.21 -27.14 1.72
CA PRO A 116 -17.84 -26.86 1.31
C PRO A 116 -17.77 -26.48 -0.17
N GLY A 117 -16.94 -25.49 -0.48
CA GLY A 117 -16.70 -25.02 -1.83
C GLY A 117 -15.83 -25.97 -2.66
N ARG A 118 -15.43 -25.52 -3.84
CA ARG A 118 -14.49 -26.26 -4.69
C ARG A 118 -13.11 -26.36 -3.99
N PRO A 119 -12.48 -27.54 -3.88
CA PRO A 119 -11.15 -27.68 -3.31
C PRO A 119 -10.12 -26.74 -3.96
N TYR A 120 -9.14 -26.30 -3.20
CA TYR A 120 -8.07 -25.39 -3.63
C TYR A 120 -8.52 -23.98 -4.07
N THR A 121 -9.69 -23.54 -3.61
CA THR A 121 -10.19 -22.20 -3.86
C THR A 121 -10.37 -21.41 -2.56
N PHE A 122 -10.31 -20.10 -2.64
CA PHE A 122 -10.72 -19.21 -1.56
C PHE A 122 -11.47 -18.01 -2.12
N LYS A 123 -12.27 -17.39 -1.27
CA LYS A 123 -12.96 -16.15 -1.57
C LYS A 123 -12.29 -15.02 -0.81
N LEU A 124 -11.90 -13.99 -1.52
CA LEU A 124 -11.35 -12.77 -0.97
C LEU A 124 -12.37 -11.65 -1.10
N THR A 125 -12.80 -11.08 0.04
CA THR A 125 -13.59 -9.86 0.07
C THR A 125 -12.69 -8.72 0.54
N ALA A 126 -12.42 -7.77 -0.35
CA ALA A 126 -11.59 -6.61 -0.07
C ALA A 126 -12.49 -5.40 0.20
N HIS A 127 -12.45 -4.88 1.43
CA HIS A 127 -13.19 -3.70 1.87
C HIS A 127 -12.33 -2.46 1.69
N VAL A 128 -12.68 -1.63 0.71
CA VAL A 128 -11.96 -0.39 0.41
C VAL A 128 -12.53 0.73 1.25
N HIS A 129 -11.72 1.30 2.15
CA HIS A 129 -12.12 2.38 3.07
C HIS A 129 -11.64 3.75 2.61
N SER A 130 -10.56 3.80 1.83
CA SER A 130 -9.97 5.04 1.34
C SER A 130 -9.70 4.97 -0.16
N ARG A 131 -9.61 6.14 -0.77
CA ARG A 131 -9.24 6.24 -2.19
C ARG A 131 -7.76 5.94 -2.37
N LEU A 132 -7.44 5.08 -3.32
CA LEU A 132 -6.06 4.77 -3.69
C LEU A 132 -5.46 5.87 -4.60
N TYR A 133 -6.32 6.58 -5.33
CA TYR A 133 -5.93 7.67 -6.23
C TYR A 133 -6.73 8.94 -5.93
N GLU A 134 -6.07 10.09 -6.00
CA GLU A 134 -6.73 11.38 -5.82
C GLU A 134 -7.69 11.68 -6.98
N GLY A 135 -8.87 12.18 -6.65
CA GLY A 135 -9.87 12.61 -7.64
C GLY A 135 -10.68 11.52 -8.35
N GLY A 136 -10.41 10.23 -8.03
CA GLY A 136 -11.15 9.09 -8.59
C GLY A 136 -12.36 8.64 -7.77
N GLU A 137 -13.09 7.65 -8.28
CA GLU A 137 -14.09 6.91 -7.51
C GLU A 137 -13.38 6.05 -6.45
N LEU A 138 -14.11 5.65 -5.39
CA LEU A 138 -13.55 4.80 -4.32
C LEU A 138 -13.06 3.44 -4.88
N ILE A 139 -13.78 2.92 -5.86
CA ILE A 139 -13.42 1.71 -6.60
C ILE A 139 -13.39 2.07 -8.10
N ASP A 140 -12.20 2.33 -8.61
CA ASP A 140 -11.95 2.53 -10.03
C ASP A 140 -11.27 1.30 -10.67
N PRO A 141 -11.20 1.18 -11.99
CA PRO A 141 -10.52 0.07 -12.66
C PRO A 141 -9.03 -0.06 -12.30
N ARG A 142 -8.36 1.05 -11.94
CA ARG A 142 -6.95 1.05 -11.51
C ARG A 142 -6.83 0.40 -10.14
N THR A 143 -7.70 0.76 -9.19
CA THR A 143 -7.77 0.13 -7.86
C THR A 143 -8.01 -1.37 -7.97
N VAL A 144 -8.94 -1.80 -8.84
CA VAL A 144 -9.20 -3.23 -9.12
C VAL A 144 -7.93 -3.94 -9.61
N LYS A 145 -7.23 -3.32 -10.57
CA LYS A 145 -5.99 -3.88 -11.15
C LYS A 145 -4.87 -4.00 -10.11
N VAL A 146 -4.72 -3.01 -9.23
CA VAL A 146 -3.74 -3.02 -8.15
C VAL A 146 -4.05 -4.12 -7.14
N VAL A 147 -5.30 -4.21 -6.67
CA VAL A 147 -5.73 -5.25 -5.72
C VAL A 147 -5.54 -6.64 -6.31
N PHE A 148 -6.01 -6.85 -7.53
CA PHE A 148 -5.84 -8.13 -8.23
C PHE A 148 -4.35 -8.49 -8.42
N GLY A 149 -3.53 -7.54 -8.89
CA GLY A 149 -2.09 -7.73 -9.09
C GLY A 149 -1.37 -8.07 -7.79
N THR A 150 -1.73 -7.41 -6.68
CA THR A 150 -1.18 -7.68 -5.36
C THR A 150 -1.53 -9.09 -4.89
N VAL A 151 -2.79 -9.48 -5.00
CA VAL A 151 -3.23 -10.83 -4.61
C VAL A 151 -2.55 -11.90 -5.45
N MET A 152 -2.43 -11.70 -6.76
CA MET A 152 -1.76 -12.64 -7.66
C MET A 152 -0.28 -12.87 -7.31
N ARG A 153 0.41 -11.84 -6.82
CA ARG A 153 1.83 -11.91 -6.43
C ARG A 153 2.06 -12.53 -5.06
N VAL A 154 1.06 -12.42 -4.18
CA VAL A 154 1.19 -12.82 -2.77
C VAL A 154 0.51 -14.14 -2.46
N LYS A 155 -0.54 -14.54 -3.20
CA LYS A 155 -1.27 -15.79 -2.99
C LYS A 155 -0.42 -17.04 -3.21
N PRO A 156 -0.82 -18.20 -2.67
CA PRO A 156 -0.26 -19.49 -3.09
C PRO A 156 -0.50 -19.72 -4.60
N VAL A 157 0.51 -20.17 -5.32
CA VAL A 157 0.44 -20.39 -6.77
C VAL A 157 -0.67 -21.39 -7.12
N SER A 158 -0.79 -22.47 -6.34
CA SER A 158 -1.71 -23.59 -6.58
C SER A 158 -3.19 -23.31 -6.26
N ARG A 159 -3.52 -22.11 -5.74
CA ARG A 159 -4.90 -21.81 -5.34
C ARG A 159 -5.55 -20.79 -6.27
N ALA A 160 -6.76 -21.10 -6.71
CA ALA A 160 -7.63 -20.15 -7.39
C ALA A 160 -8.41 -19.31 -6.37
N PHE A 161 -8.92 -18.14 -6.77
CA PHE A 161 -9.68 -17.28 -5.88
C PHE A 161 -10.78 -16.51 -6.61
N ASP A 162 -11.83 -16.19 -5.85
CA ASP A 162 -12.87 -15.26 -6.25
C ASP A 162 -12.64 -13.93 -5.53
N LEU A 163 -12.53 -12.83 -6.26
CA LEU A 163 -12.34 -11.48 -5.72
C LEU A 163 -13.68 -10.75 -5.65
N VAL A 164 -14.00 -10.24 -4.48
CA VAL A 164 -15.13 -9.33 -4.25
C VAL A 164 -14.58 -8.03 -3.69
N LEU A 165 -14.82 -6.92 -4.39
CA LEU A 165 -14.53 -5.59 -3.89
C LEU A 165 -15.79 -5.01 -3.26
N ALA A 166 -15.68 -4.56 -2.02
CA ALA A 166 -16.74 -3.92 -1.27
C ALA A 166 -16.31 -2.50 -0.90
N ALA A 167 -17.17 -1.51 -1.16
CA ALA A 167 -16.95 -0.16 -0.65
C ALA A 167 -17.52 -0.07 0.77
N GLY A 168 -16.68 0.21 1.75
CA GLY A 168 -17.08 0.55 3.11
C GLY A 168 -17.43 2.03 3.19
N LEU A 169 -18.68 2.37 3.42
CA LEU A 169 -19.10 3.74 3.71
C LEU A 169 -19.37 3.83 5.22
N ASP A 170 -18.42 4.40 5.95
CA ASP A 170 -18.64 4.78 7.34
C ASP A 170 -19.45 6.07 7.38
N SER A 171 -20.79 5.96 7.35
CA SER A 171 -21.66 7.10 7.57
C SER A 171 -22.18 7.07 9.01
N ARG A 172 -21.82 8.06 9.81
CA ARG A 172 -22.50 8.34 11.07
C ARG A 172 -23.82 9.04 10.77
N LEU A 173 -24.91 8.29 10.67
CA LEU A 173 -26.26 8.83 10.58
C LEU A 173 -26.83 8.96 11.98
N GLY A 174 -27.08 10.21 12.42
CA GLY A 174 -28.03 10.49 13.49
C GLY A 174 -29.43 10.04 13.06
N ALA A 175 -30.18 9.42 13.98
CA ALA A 175 -31.43 8.74 13.75
C ALA A 175 -32.40 9.41 12.77
N ALA A 176 -32.58 8.80 11.60
CA ALA A 176 -33.73 9.00 10.72
C ALA A 176 -33.92 7.72 9.93
N ALA A 177 -35.18 7.34 9.67
CA ALA A 177 -35.63 6.08 9.15
C ALA A 177 -34.80 5.52 7.98
N VAL A 178 -34.30 4.29 8.13
CA VAL A 178 -33.46 3.60 7.16
C VAL A 178 -34.32 2.79 6.22
N ALA A 179 -34.41 3.18 4.94
CA ALA A 179 -34.81 2.28 3.87
C ALA A 179 -33.58 1.59 3.28
N VAL A 180 -33.45 0.29 3.47
CA VAL A 180 -32.33 -0.51 2.93
C VAL A 180 -32.65 -0.93 1.52
N ALA A 181 -32.06 -0.27 0.51
CA ALA A 181 -32.04 -0.78 -0.85
C ALA A 181 -30.77 -1.60 -1.08
N ARG A 182 -30.93 -2.88 -1.42
CA ARG A 182 -29.85 -3.82 -1.71
C ARG A 182 -29.69 -3.89 -3.22
N SER A 183 -28.75 -3.17 -3.80
CA SER A 183 -28.40 -3.36 -5.21
C SER A 183 -27.23 -4.34 -5.33
N ARG A 184 -27.43 -5.43 -6.08
CA ARG A 184 -26.37 -6.35 -6.47
C ARG A 184 -25.98 -6.04 -7.91
N VAL A 185 -24.79 -5.49 -8.10
CA VAL A 185 -24.22 -5.39 -9.45
C VAL A 185 -23.26 -6.58 -9.62
N ARG A 186 -23.59 -7.48 -10.56
CA ARG A 186 -22.68 -8.54 -10.98
C ARG A 186 -21.91 -8.02 -12.18
N VAL A 187 -20.62 -7.80 -12.02
CA VAL A 187 -19.70 -7.54 -13.14
C VAL A 187 -18.93 -8.82 -13.40
N ALA A 188 -19.23 -9.50 -14.50
CA ALA A 188 -18.41 -10.60 -15.00
C ALA A 188 -17.34 -9.99 -15.90
N ALA A 189 -16.09 -9.96 -15.46
CA ALA A 189 -14.97 -9.54 -16.27
C ALA A 189 -14.19 -10.79 -16.74
N TYR A 190 -14.07 -10.96 -18.04
CA TYR A 190 -13.10 -11.87 -18.61
C TYR A 190 -11.72 -11.22 -18.59
N ALA A 191 -10.66 -11.97 -18.31
CA ALA A 191 -9.32 -11.47 -18.08
C ALA A 191 -8.75 -10.58 -19.18
N ASP A 192 -9.25 -10.68 -20.42
CA ASP A 192 -8.75 -9.91 -21.57
C ASP A 192 -9.40 -8.53 -21.75
N ASN A 193 -10.38 -8.13 -20.92
CA ASN A 193 -11.19 -6.93 -21.14
C ASN A 193 -11.38 -6.05 -19.90
N LEU A 194 -10.42 -6.03 -18.98
CA LEU A 194 -10.43 -5.13 -17.79
C LEU A 194 -10.42 -3.63 -18.15
N GLU A 195 -10.10 -3.29 -19.40
CA GLU A 195 -10.11 -1.89 -19.87
C GLU A 195 -11.52 -1.35 -20.19
N ARG A 196 -12.55 -2.20 -20.22
CA ARG A 196 -13.92 -1.82 -20.62
C ARG A 196 -14.98 -2.00 -19.54
N CYS A 197 -14.63 -2.13 -18.28
CA CYS A 197 -15.62 -2.16 -17.21
C CYS A 197 -16.09 -0.73 -16.88
N THR A 198 -17.17 -0.30 -17.52
CA THR A 198 -17.94 0.87 -17.11
C THR A 198 -19.06 0.42 -16.17
N ALA A 199 -18.92 0.69 -14.87
CA ALA A 199 -20.02 0.54 -13.92
C ALA A 199 -20.77 1.87 -13.82
N THR A 200 -22.01 1.90 -14.31
CA THR A 200 -22.90 3.04 -14.09
C THR A 200 -23.65 2.83 -12.79
N ILE A 201 -23.29 3.59 -11.74
CA ILE A 201 -24.06 3.63 -10.49
C ILE A 201 -25.02 4.80 -10.59
N GLY A 202 -26.29 4.51 -10.82
CA GLY A 202 -27.36 5.50 -10.74
C GLY A 202 -27.63 5.83 -9.26
N ALA A 203 -27.32 7.05 -8.81
CA ALA A 203 -27.69 7.54 -7.50
C ALA A 203 -29.07 8.18 -7.54
N VAL A 204 -30.05 7.58 -6.92
CA VAL A 204 -31.31 8.23 -6.55
C VAL A 204 -31.55 8.00 -5.06
N GLY A 205 -31.48 9.07 -4.29
CA GLY A 205 -31.89 9.10 -2.90
C GLY A 205 -30.79 8.85 -1.88
N VAL A 206 -30.84 9.58 -0.76
CA VAL A 206 -29.99 9.40 0.43
C VAL A 206 -30.24 8.00 0.98
N LEU A 207 -29.36 7.07 0.66
CA LEU A 207 -29.44 5.67 1.05
C LEU A 207 -28.10 5.25 1.62
N VAL A 208 -28.11 4.67 2.81
CA VAL A 208 -26.99 3.87 3.30
C VAL A 208 -26.93 2.62 2.42
N ALA A 209 -26.26 2.74 1.30
CA ALA A 209 -26.06 1.62 0.39
C ALA A 209 -24.73 0.95 0.71
N ARG A 210 -24.76 -0.23 1.27
CA ARG A 210 -23.63 -1.15 1.26
C ARG A 210 -23.58 -1.75 -0.14
N SER A 211 -22.93 -1.09 -1.07
CA SER A 211 -22.73 -1.63 -2.41
C SER A 211 -21.58 -2.65 -2.37
N VAL A 212 -21.93 -3.90 -2.64
CA VAL A 212 -20.95 -4.98 -2.80
C VAL A 212 -20.78 -5.20 -4.30
N LEU A 213 -19.68 -4.77 -4.86
CA LEU A 213 -19.29 -5.09 -6.23
C LEU A 213 -18.67 -6.50 -6.21
N ARG A 214 -19.35 -7.49 -6.75
CA ARG A 214 -18.80 -8.83 -6.93
C ARG A 214 -18.19 -8.96 -8.32
N LEU A 215 -16.86 -9.03 -8.37
CA LEU A 215 -16.11 -9.40 -9.56
C LEU A 215 -15.78 -10.89 -9.46
N SER A 216 -16.42 -11.73 -10.24
CA SER A 216 -16.01 -13.13 -10.37
C SER A 216 -15.09 -13.24 -11.58
N LEU A 217 -13.80 -13.44 -11.34
CA LEU A 217 -12.82 -13.77 -12.36
C LEU A 217 -12.76 -15.29 -12.46
N VAL A 218 -13.25 -15.84 -13.57
CA VAL A 218 -13.05 -17.25 -13.89
C VAL A 218 -11.74 -17.34 -14.65
N SER A 219 -10.71 -17.90 -14.02
CA SER A 219 -9.49 -18.33 -14.72
C SER A 219 -9.85 -19.56 -15.54
N SER A 220 -9.94 -19.39 -16.87
CA SER A 220 -9.95 -20.54 -17.79
C SER A 220 -8.49 -20.97 -17.96
N ASP A 221 -8.10 -22.02 -17.28
CA ASP A 221 -6.88 -22.76 -17.58
C ASP A 221 -7.03 -23.38 -18.99
N VAL A 222 -6.15 -22.96 -19.89
CA VAL A 222 -5.73 -23.72 -21.05
C VAL A 222 -4.37 -24.31 -20.78
#